data_b6db56d25db41ae90ce5ba235ad6cf72
#
_entry.id   b6db56d25db41ae90ce5ba235ad6cf72
#
_cell.length_a   1.000
_cell.length_b   1.000
_cell.length_c   1.000
_cell.angle_alpha   90.00
_cell.angle_beta   90.00
_cell.angle_gamma   90.00
#
_symmetry.space_group_name_H-M   'P 1'
#
loop_
_entity.id
_entity.type
_entity.pdbx_description
1 polymer ?
#
loop_
_entity_poly.entity_id
_entity_poly.type
_entity_poly.pdbx_seq_one_letter_code
_entity_poly.pdbx_strand_id
1 'polypeptide(L)'
;DRLRSRGLGDVYKRQTVQSSEPLEVVEEKKDEEGNLIIPEEEEITVNPPEVDFDALKAINDDVVGWLELEAIPSISYPITQGEDNEYYLHRTIKQTYNFAGSIFIDSTNASGFSDCNTIIYGHNMKNGSMFGKLKQMYESGKYKDSKYLWICTPDGKYRYEIFSMQYANVNSDVYTLFSEHDDQFGAYVAVSYTHLRAHETGA
;
A
#
# COMPACT_ATOMS: atom_id res chain seq x y z
N ASP A 1 -19.21 -19.83 21.22
CA ASP A 1 -19.53 -20.31 19.89
C ASP A 1 -20.32 -19.27 19.08
N ARG A 2 -19.71 -18.14 18.75
CA ARG A 2 -20.12 -17.11 17.77
C ARG A 2 -19.17 -15.91 17.79
N LEU A 3 -17.87 -16.17 17.67
CA LEU A 3 -16.88 -15.12 17.37
C LEU A 3 -16.35 -15.31 15.94
N ARG A 4 -17.28 -15.52 15.00
CA ARG A 4 -16.96 -15.51 13.57
C ARG A 4 -17.33 -14.16 12.96
N SER A 5 -16.35 -13.52 12.33
CA SER A 5 -16.51 -12.60 11.22
C SER A 5 -16.96 -11.15 11.46
N ARG A 6 -16.65 -10.52 12.58
CA ARG A 6 -16.87 -9.06 12.70
C ARG A 6 -15.60 -8.20 12.56
N GLY A 7 -14.42 -8.81 12.46
CA GLY A 7 -13.15 -8.07 12.43
C GLY A 7 -12.58 -7.79 11.03
N LEU A 8 -12.78 -8.67 10.06
CA LEU A 8 -12.15 -8.55 8.74
C LEU A 8 -12.91 -7.64 7.76
N GLY A 9 -14.19 -7.36 8.00
CA GLY A 9 -14.99 -6.49 7.13
C GLY A 9 -14.61 -5.00 7.19
N ASP A 10 -13.86 -4.59 8.19
CA ASP A 10 -13.45 -3.20 8.40
C ASP A 10 -11.97 -2.94 8.06
N VAL A 11 -11.30 -3.90 7.42
CA VAL A 11 -9.89 -3.77 7.04
C VAL A 11 -9.78 -3.31 5.60
N TYR A 12 -9.25 -2.11 5.37
CA TYR A 12 -8.89 -1.65 4.04
C TYR A 12 -7.59 -2.33 3.62
N LYS A 13 -7.64 -2.95 2.46
CA LYS A 13 -6.52 -3.62 1.85
C LYS A 13 -5.96 -2.81 0.70
N ARG A 14 -4.66 -2.77 0.60
CA ARG A 14 -3.96 -2.12 -0.48
C ARG A 14 -3.00 -3.11 -1.13
N GLN A 15 -3.05 -3.19 -2.44
CA GLN A 15 -2.04 -3.85 -3.24
C GLN A 15 -1.19 -2.82 -3.95
N THR A 16 0.11 -3.02 -3.95
CA THR A 16 1.06 -2.22 -4.69
C THR A 16 1.85 -3.14 -5.61
N VAL A 17 1.95 -2.77 -6.87
CA VAL A 17 2.77 -3.48 -7.85
C VAL A 17 3.98 -2.61 -8.14
N GLN A 18 5.15 -3.22 -8.19
CA GLN A 18 6.37 -2.55 -8.62
C GLN A 18 6.21 -2.14 -10.09
N SER A 19 6.31 -0.84 -10.38
CA SER A 19 6.12 -0.29 -11.72
C SER A 19 7.24 -0.78 -12.63
N SER A 20 6.89 -1.55 -13.66
CA SER A 20 7.60 -1.51 -14.93
C SER A 20 7.13 -0.23 -15.64
N GLU A 21 8.06 0.59 -16.10
CA GLU A 21 7.90 1.92 -16.67
C GLU A 21 6.56 2.21 -17.36
N PRO A 22 5.89 3.34 -17.05
CA PRO A 22 4.68 3.73 -17.76
C PRO A 22 5.03 4.12 -19.19
N LEU A 23 4.31 3.57 -20.17
CA LEU A 23 4.23 4.14 -21.50
C LEU A 23 3.39 5.42 -21.40
N GLU A 24 3.98 6.54 -21.00
CA GLU A 24 3.39 7.85 -21.20
C GLU A 24 3.38 8.14 -22.70
N VAL A 25 2.18 8.37 -23.23
CA VAL A 25 2.03 9.06 -24.52
C VAL A 25 2.36 10.52 -24.25
N VAL A 26 3.65 10.86 -24.33
CA VAL A 26 4.12 12.23 -24.25
C VAL A 26 3.66 12.92 -25.52
N GLU A 27 2.77 13.92 -25.41
CA GLU A 27 2.56 14.87 -26.49
C GLU A 27 3.90 15.57 -26.77
N GLU A 28 4.48 15.30 -27.95
CA GLU A 28 5.73 15.90 -28.39
C GLU A 28 5.58 17.43 -28.51
N LYS A 29 6.00 18.17 -27.49
CA LYS A 29 6.14 19.61 -27.59
C LYS A 29 7.49 19.91 -28.26
N LYS A 30 7.44 20.67 -29.37
CA LYS A 30 8.62 21.12 -30.10
C LYS A 30 8.81 22.63 -29.90
N ASP A 31 10.07 23.07 -29.81
CA ASP A 31 10.41 24.49 -29.80
C ASP A 31 10.18 25.12 -31.20
N GLU A 32 10.38 26.42 -31.31
CA GLU A 32 10.21 27.15 -32.57
C GLU A 32 11.21 26.73 -33.68
N GLU A 33 12.25 26.00 -33.32
CA GLU A 33 13.26 25.41 -34.23
C GLU A 33 12.99 23.95 -34.56
N GLY A 34 11.92 23.36 -34.01
CA GLY A 34 11.48 22.00 -34.29
C GLY A 34 12.18 20.89 -33.46
N ASN A 35 12.95 21.26 -32.44
CA ASN A 35 13.60 20.34 -31.53
C ASN A 35 12.60 19.89 -30.45
N LEU A 36 12.66 18.62 -30.03
CA LEU A 36 11.88 18.09 -28.92
C LEU A 36 12.25 18.82 -27.62
N ILE A 37 11.30 19.54 -27.04
CA ILE A 37 11.41 19.99 -25.65
C ILE A 37 11.19 18.79 -24.77
N ILE A 38 12.26 18.20 -24.28
CA ILE A 38 12.19 17.23 -23.17
C ILE A 38 11.95 18.09 -21.92
N PRO A 39 10.78 17.99 -21.25
CA PRO A 39 10.61 18.67 -19.98
C PRO A 39 11.74 18.20 -19.07
N GLU A 40 12.50 19.12 -18.49
CA GLU A 40 13.33 18.80 -17.34
C GLU A 40 12.38 18.21 -16.29
N GLU A 41 12.48 16.91 -16.01
CA GLU A 41 11.78 16.30 -14.87
C GLU A 41 12.23 17.12 -13.66
N GLU A 42 11.32 17.91 -13.09
CA GLU A 42 11.53 18.47 -11.77
C GLU A 42 11.77 17.26 -10.86
N GLU A 43 13.03 17.03 -10.48
CA GLU A 43 13.37 16.07 -9.44
C GLU A 43 12.63 16.49 -8.17
N ILE A 44 11.43 15.94 -7.99
CA ILE A 44 10.74 16.04 -6.72
C ILE A 44 11.60 15.23 -5.75
N THR A 45 12.46 15.93 -5.02
CA THR A 45 13.29 15.34 -3.97
C THR A 45 12.38 14.91 -2.81
N VAL A 46 11.66 13.82 -3.01
CA VAL A 46 10.87 13.21 -1.94
C VAL A 46 11.82 12.34 -1.14
N ASN A 47 12.19 12.79 0.03
CA ASN A 47 13.05 12.03 0.91
C ASN A 47 12.25 10.87 1.54
N PRO A 48 12.73 9.62 1.39
CA PRO A 48 12.12 8.49 2.06
C PRO A 48 12.20 8.65 3.58
N PRO A 49 11.27 8.04 4.35
CA PRO A 49 11.34 8.03 5.80
C PRO A 49 12.66 7.45 6.30
N GLU A 50 13.23 8.08 7.34
CA GLU A 50 14.36 7.52 8.07
C GLU A 50 13.82 6.63 9.21
N VAL A 51 14.18 5.35 9.19
CA VAL A 51 13.67 4.34 10.13
C VAL A 51 14.82 3.63 10.82
N ASP A 52 14.82 3.63 12.14
CA ASP A 52 15.76 2.86 12.96
C ASP A 52 15.20 1.45 13.19
N PHE A 53 15.56 0.53 12.29
CA PHE A 53 15.12 -0.86 12.38
C PHE A 53 15.75 -1.62 13.54
N ASP A 54 16.94 -1.25 14.00
CA ASP A 54 17.58 -1.88 15.15
C ASP A 54 16.78 -1.56 16.42
N ALA A 55 16.39 -0.30 16.59
CA ALA A 55 15.52 0.10 17.71
C ALA A 55 14.14 -0.56 17.64
N LEU A 56 13.54 -0.69 16.44
CA LEU A 56 12.25 -1.36 16.26
C LEU A 56 12.34 -2.85 16.57
N LYS A 57 13.37 -3.54 16.08
CA LYS A 57 13.59 -4.96 16.34
C LYS A 57 13.94 -5.24 17.80
N ALA A 58 14.59 -4.32 18.50
CA ALA A 58 14.78 -4.41 19.94
C ALA A 58 13.45 -4.38 20.73
N ILE A 59 12.38 -3.83 20.15
CA ILE A 59 11.03 -3.86 20.72
C ILE A 59 10.30 -5.14 20.32
N ASN A 60 10.43 -5.55 19.05
CA ASN A 60 9.75 -6.71 18.51
C ASN A 60 10.43 -7.21 17.21
N ASP A 61 10.94 -8.42 17.22
CA ASP A 61 11.61 -9.06 16.06
C ASP A 61 10.67 -9.28 14.88
N ASP A 62 9.35 -9.32 15.11
CA ASP A 62 8.33 -9.47 14.07
C ASP A 62 8.15 -8.19 13.22
N VAL A 63 8.84 -7.09 13.54
CA VAL A 63 8.81 -5.89 12.68
C VAL A 63 9.63 -6.16 11.43
N VAL A 64 8.96 -6.14 10.28
CA VAL A 64 9.55 -6.44 8.97
C VAL A 64 9.67 -5.23 8.06
N GLY A 65 9.03 -4.11 8.41
CA GLY A 65 9.06 -2.91 7.60
C GLY A 65 8.41 -1.70 8.25
N TRP A 66 8.36 -0.62 7.47
CA TRP A 66 7.68 0.63 7.80
C TRP A 66 6.91 1.12 6.58
N LEU A 67 5.66 1.53 6.76
CA LEU A 67 4.81 2.10 5.72
C LEU A 67 4.56 3.58 5.99
N GLU A 68 4.71 4.42 4.96
CA GLU A 68 4.32 5.83 5.00
C GLU A 68 3.60 6.24 3.72
N LEU A 69 2.46 6.90 3.85
CA LEU A 69 1.67 7.39 2.73
C LEU A 69 1.94 8.88 2.50
N GLU A 70 2.55 9.25 1.37
CA GLU A 70 2.96 10.63 1.10
C GLU A 70 1.81 11.64 1.20
N ALA A 71 0.66 11.34 0.60
CA ALA A 71 -0.50 12.24 0.63
C ALA A 71 -1.16 12.35 2.01
N ILE A 72 -0.91 11.40 2.91
CA ILE A 72 -1.46 11.37 4.27
C ILE A 72 -0.36 10.94 5.24
N PRO A 73 0.61 11.82 5.59
CA PRO A 73 1.77 11.45 6.41
C PRO A 73 1.43 10.92 7.82
N SER A 74 0.19 11.13 8.29
CA SER A 74 -0.29 10.51 9.53
C SER A 74 -0.57 9.00 9.40
N ILE A 75 -0.55 8.44 8.19
CA ILE A 75 -0.46 7.00 7.94
C ILE A 75 1.02 6.68 7.78
N SER A 76 1.70 6.53 8.91
CA SER A 76 3.12 6.22 9.02
C SER A 76 3.29 5.26 10.19
N TYR A 77 3.51 3.97 9.89
CA TYR A 77 3.44 2.87 10.86
C TYR A 77 4.49 1.80 10.62
N PRO A 78 5.01 1.18 11.68
CA PRO A 78 5.74 -0.07 11.55
C PRO A 78 4.83 -1.18 11.03
N ILE A 79 5.40 -2.09 10.25
CA ILE A 79 4.73 -3.27 9.69
C ILE A 79 5.27 -4.49 10.41
N THR A 80 4.37 -5.33 10.93
CA THR A 80 4.71 -6.61 11.56
C THR A 80 4.31 -7.80 10.69
N GLN A 81 4.89 -8.96 10.93
CA GLN A 81 4.42 -10.24 10.37
C GLN A 81 4.45 -11.28 11.47
N GLY A 82 3.28 -11.86 11.78
CA GLY A 82 3.13 -12.93 12.75
C GLY A 82 2.98 -14.29 12.08
N GLU A 83 2.82 -15.32 12.89
CA GLU A 83 2.55 -16.69 12.42
C GLU A 83 1.13 -16.86 11.87
N ASP A 84 0.21 -15.95 12.23
CA ASP A 84 -1.18 -15.93 11.79
C ASP A 84 -1.68 -14.50 11.55
N ASN A 85 -2.88 -14.37 10.96
CA ASN A 85 -3.52 -13.08 10.68
C ASN A 85 -4.38 -12.54 11.84
N GLU A 86 -4.41 -13.22 13.00
CA GLU A 86 -5.23 -12.84 14.15
C GLU A 86 -4.40 -12.13 15.23
N TYR A 87 -3.13 -12.51 15.39
CA TYR A 87 -2.28 -12.03 16.49
C TYR A 87 -2.14 -10.51 16.49
N TYR A 88 -1.73 -9.91 15.38
CA TYR A 88 -1.54 -8.46 15.25
C TYR A 88 -2.82 -7.68 14.94
N LEU A 89 -3.93 -8.38 14.68
CA LEU A 89 -5.23 -7.75 14.53
C LEU A 89 -5.63 -6.96 15.79
N HIS A 90 -5.23 -7.43 16.97
CA HIS A 90 -5.54 -6.80 18.25
C HIS A 90 -4.34 -6.68 19.18
N ARG A 91 -3.13 -6.52 18.64
CA ARG A 91 -1.91 -6.30 19.43
C ARG A 91 -1.05 -5.22 18.79
N THR A 92 -0.48 -4.38 19.65
CA THR A 92 0.52 -3.40 19.23
C THR A 92 1.85 -4.08 18.90
N ILE A 93 2.81 -3.32 18.33
CA ILE A 93 4.19 -3.78 18.15
C ILE A 93 4.87 -4.20 19.47
N LYS A 94 4.38 -3.73 20.62
CA LYS A 94 4.84 -4.16 21.94
C LYS A 94 4.16 -5.45 22.42
N GLN A 95 3.43 -6.12 21.55
CA GLN A 95 2.71 -7.36 21.80
C GLN A 95 1.62 -7.25 22.90
N THR A 96 1.25 -6.03 23.27
CA THR A 96 0.17 -5.75 24.22
C THR A 96 -1.17 -5.63 23.51
N TYR A 97 -2.24 -6.10 24.15
CA TYR A 97 -3.59 -6.01 23.60
C TYR A 97 -3.99 -4.55 23.35
N ASN A 98 -4.49 -4.29 22.15
CA ASN A 98 -5.10 -3.03 21.75
C ASN A 98 -6.09 -3.31 20.63
N PHE A 99 -7.31 -2.79 20.72
CA PHE A 99 -8.34 -2.99 19.71
C PHE A 99 -7.91 -2.52 18.31
N ALA A 100 -7.10 -1.47 18.20
CA ALA A 100 -6.60 -0.95 16.92
C ALA A 100 -5.54 -1.85 16.27
N GLY A 101 -4.95 -2.78 17.01
CA GLY A 101 -3.92 -3.68 16.49
C GLY A 101 -2.67 -2.98 15.97
N SER A 102 -2.02 -3.62 15.04
CA SER A 102 -0.88 -3.11 14.26
C SER A 102 -1.20 -3.12 12.76
N ILE A 103 -0.34 -2.52 11.97
CA ILE A 103 -0.27 -2.80 10.52
C ILE A 103 0.56 -4.06 10.35
N PHE A 104 0.05 -5.04 9.61
CA PHE A 104 0.73 -6.33 9.47
C PHE A 104 0.56 -6.93 8.07
N ILE A 105 1.51 -7.78 7.68
CA ILE A 105 1.50 -8.55 6.44
C ILE A 105 0.73 -9.85 6.66
N ASP A 106 0.06 -10.33 5.61
CA ASP A 106 -0.56 -11.65 5.60
C ASP A 106 0.48 -12.73 5.95
N SER A 107 0.14 -13.60 6.90
CA SER A 107 1.06 -14.63 7.41
C SER A 107 1.50 -15.63 6.34
N THR A 108 0.77 -15.75 5.23
CA THR A 108 1.11 -16.63 4.10
C THR A 108 1.98 -15.96 3.04
N ASN A 109 2.19 -14.63 3.12
CA ASN A 109 3.20 -13.97 2.30
C ASN A 109 4.62 -14.36 2.72
N ALA A 110 5.53 -14.42 1.76
CA ALA A 110 6.96 -14.53 2.06
C ALA A 110 7.43 -13.30 2.84
N SER A 111 8.36 -13.51 3.76
CA SER A 111 8.98 -12.40 4.50
C SER A 111 9.79 -11.50 3.55
N GLY A 112 9.83 -10.21 3.86
CA GLY A 112 10.69 -9.26 3.12
C GLY A 112 10.09 -8.72 1.82
N PHE A 113 8.78 -8.86 1.60
CA PHE A 113 8.08 -8.30 0.42
C PHE A 113 8.56 -8.89 -0.92
N SER A 114 8.98 -10.15 -0.94
CA SER A 114 9.56 -10.81 -2.13
C SER A 114 8.52 -11.47 -3.04
N ASP A 115 7.26 -11.59 -2.62
CA ASP A 115 6.18 -12.13 -3.44
C ASP A 115 5.74 -11.16 -4.54
N CYS A 116 5.07 -11.69 -5.58
CA CYS A 116 4.46 -10.88 -6.64
C CYS A 116 3.49 -9.83 -6.09
N ASN A 117 2.75 -10.17 -5.04
CA ASN A 117 1.94 -9.24 -4.29
C ASN A 117 2.01 -9.53 -2.79
N THR A 118 2.10 -8.46 -2.02
CA THR A 118 2.08 -8.52 -0.56
C THR A 118 0.81 -7.89 -0.04
N ILE A 119 0.10 -8.61 0.83
CA ILE A 119 -1.12 -8.12 1.45
C ILE A 119 -0.80 -7.51 2.80
N ILE A 120 -1.12 -6.22 2.96
CA ILE A 120 -0.92 -5.48 4.20
C ILE A 120 -2.28 -5.13 4.80
N TYR A 121 -2.50 -5.53 6.04
CA TYR A 121 -3.72 -5.27 6.79
C TYR A 121 -3.55 -4.11 7.78
N GLY A 122 -4.66 -3.44 8.05
CA GLY A 122 -4.75 -2.43 9.10
C GLY A 122 -6.20 -2.05 9.36
N HIS A 123 -6.57 -1.82 10.62
CA HIS A 123 -7.94 -1.45 10.96
C HIS A 123 -8.36 -0.11 10.35
N ASN A 124 -9.59 -0.07 9.85
CA ASN A 124 -10.26 1.16 9.46
C ASN A 124 -10.91 1.82 10.70
N MET A 125 -10.09 2.52 11.48
CA MET A 125 -10.52 3.13 12.72
C MET A 125 -11.35 4.40 12.48
N LYS A 126 -12.48 4.55 13.17
CA LYS A 126 -13.35 5.74 13.10
C LYS A 126 -12.66 7.02 13.54
N ASN A 127 -11.70 6.94 14.45
CA ASN A 127 -10.89 8.08 14.89
C ASN A 127 -9.79 8.48 13.90
N GLY A 128 -9.68 7.78 12.76
CA GLY A 128 -8.71 8.05 11.72
C GLY A 128 -7.31 7.49 11.96
N SER A 129 -7.08 6.71 13.04
CA SER A 129 -5.84 5.98 13.23
C SER A 129 -5.77 4.75 12.33
N MET A 130 -4.63 4.10 12.28
CA MET A 130 -4.33 2.98 11.41
C MET A 130 -4.67 3.34 9.95
N PHE A 131 -5.46 2.53 9.25
CA PHE A 131 -5.91 2.81 7.89
C PHE A 131 -7.23 3.62 7.81
N GLY A 132 -7.72 4.16 8.93
CA GLY A 132 -8.97 4.91 8.99
C GLY A 132 -9.02 6.15 8.11
N LYS A 133 -7.87 6.72 7.74
CA LYS A 133 -7.78 7.87 6.82
C LYS A 133 -7.57 7.49 5.36
N LEU A 134 -7.33 6.21 5.02
CA LEU A 134 -7.11 5.82 3.62
C LEU A 134 -8.23 6.25 2.68
N LYS A 135 -9.47 6.24 3.16
CA LYS A 135 -10.63 6.72 2.40
C LYS A 135 -10.47 8.17 1.90
N GLN A 136 -9.69 9.01 2.60
CA GLN A 136 -9.45 10.40 2.19
C GLN A 136 -8.69 10.48 0.86
N MET A 137 -7.92 9.44 0.50
CA MET A 137 -7.28 9.36 -0.82
C MET A 137 -8.32 9.53 -1.91
N TYR A 138 -9.47 8.88 -1.77
CA TYR A 138 -10.57 8.91 -2.74
C TYR A 138 -11.61 10.00 -2.40
N GLU A 139 -12.23 9.94 -1.21
CA GLU A 139 -13.34 10.81 -0.82
C GLU A 139 -12.98 12.30 -0.79
N SER A 140 -11.73 12.63 -0.42
CA SER A 140 -11.23 14.00 -0.32
C SER A 140 -10.22 14.36 -1.43
N GLY A 141 -10.04 13.48 -2.41
CA GLY A 141 -9.14 13.71 -3.53
C GLY A 141 -7.66 13.81 -3.17
N LYS A 142 -7.23 13.27 -2.04
CA LYS A 142 -5.84 13.31 -1.58
C LYS A 142 -4.85 12.62 -2.53
N TYR A 143 -5.32 11.71 -3.39
CA TYR A 143 -4.51 11.11 -4.45
C TYR A 143 -3.93 12.15 -5.42
N LYS A 144 -4.52 13.36 -5.49
CA LYS A 144 -4.01 14.47 -6.30
C LYS A 144 -2.78 15.15 -5.68
N ASP A 145 -2.61 15.05 -4.35
CA ASP A 145 -1.44 15.57 -3.65
C ASP A 145 -0.23 14.65 -3.86
N SER A 146 -0.44 13.35 -3.77
CA SER A 146 0.52 12.30 -4.12
C SER A 146 -0.20 10.95 -4.26
N LYS A 147 0.23 10.17 -5.22
CA LYS A 147 -0.23 8.78 -5.44
C LYS A 147 0.78 7.74 -4.95
N TYR A 148 1.77 8.14 -4.16
CA TYR A 148 2.86 7.27 -3.74
C TYR A 148 2.80 6.93 -2.26
N LEU A 149 3.40 5.78 -1.95
CA LEU A 149 3.68 5.35 -0.59
C LEU A 149 5.10 4.79 -0.51
N TRP A 150 5.69 4.90 0.66
CA TRP A 150 6.95 4.29 0.98
C TRP A 150 6.74 3.00 1.76
N ILE A 151 7.50 1.98 1.37
CA ILE A 151 7.76 0.78 2.17
C ILE A 151 9.26 0.75 2.42
N CYS A 152 9.65 0.96 3.67
CA CYS A 152 11.04 0.80 4.09
C CYS A 152 11.19 -0.56 4.75
N THR A 153 12.28 -1.24 4.47
CA THR A 153 12.69 -2.51 5.09
C THR A 153 14.14 -2.36 5.59
N PRO A 154 14.67 -3.28 6.40
CA PRO A 154 16.09 -3.27 6.74
C PRO A 154 17.01 -3.28 5.51
N ASP A 155 16.55 -3.85 4.39
CA ASP A 155 17.35 -4.04 3.18
C ASP A 155 17.22 -2.89 2.18
N GLY A 156 16.20 -2.03 2.31
CA GLY A 156 16.01 -0.94 1.36
C GLY A 156 14.77 -0.10 1.58
N LYS A 157 14.66 0.96 0.77
CA LYS A 157 13.54 1.89 0.77
C LYS A 157 12.91 1.87 -0.62
N TYR A 158 11.61 1.57 -0.68
CA TYR A 158 10.88 1.36 -1.92
C TYR A 158 9.72 2.33 -2.00
N ARG A 159 9.60 3.01 -3.13
CA ARG A 159 8.49 3.92 -3.44
C ARG A 159 7.52 3.22 -4.37
N TYR A 160 6.30 3.00 -3.90
CA TYR A 160 5.24 2.33 -4.66
C TYR A 160 4.21 3.32 -5.15
N GLU A 161 3.78 3.18 -6.40
CA GLU A 161 2.67 3.93 -6.96
C GLU A 161 1.35 3.26 -6.65
N ILE A 162 0.35 4.05 -6.23
CA ILE A 162 -1.01 3.60 -6.02
C ILE A 162 -1.73 3.69 -7.36
N PHE A 163 -1.99 2.55 -7.96
CA PHE A 163 -2.68 2.50 -9.24
C PHE A 163 -4.18 2.17 -9.13
N SER A 164 -4.66 1.71 -7.97
CA SER A 164 -6.07 1.38 -7.77
C SER A 164 -6.50 1.57 -6.32
N MET A 165 -7.73 2.04 -6.13
CA MET A 165 -8.41 2.12 -4.83
C MET A 165 -9.87 1.75 -4.99
N GLN A 166 -10.37 0.85 -4.13
CA GLN A 166 -11.75 0.41 -4.19
C GLN A 166 -12.26 -0.05 -2.83
N TYR A 167 -13.57 0.01 -2.66
CA TYR A 167 -14.25 -0.73 -1.59
C TYR A 167 -14.40 -2.18 -2.05
N ALA A 168 -13.87 -3.11 -1.26
CA ALA A 168 -13.90 -4.53 -1.58
C ALA A 168 -14.71 -5.30 -0.54
N ASN A 169 -15.45 -6.30 -1.00
CA ASN A 169 -16.09 -7.29 -0.12
C ASN A 169 -15.05 -8.28 0.38
N VAL A 170 -15.29 -8.90 1.54
CA VAL A 170 -14.41 -9.93 2.13
C VAL A 170 -14.19 -11.16 1.23
N ASN A 171 -15.08 -11.41 0.28
CA ASN A 171 -14.97 -12.49 -0.70
C ASN A 171 -14.42 -12.00 -2.06
N SER A 172 -13.86 -10.80 -2.12
CA SER A 172 -13.32 -10.26 -3.36
C SER A 172 -11.97 -10.88 -3.71
N ASP A 173 -11.70 -10.98 -5.02
CA ASP A 173 -10.43 -11.48 -5.56
C ASP A 173 -9.22 -10.62 -5.17
N VAL A 174 -9.44 -9.40 -4.61
CA VAL A 174 -8.35 -8.56 -4.08
C VAL A 174 -7.55 -9.22 -2.96
N TYR A 175 -8.04 -10.33 -2.41
CA TYR A 175 -7.36 -11.12 -1.39
C TYR A 175 -6.58 -12.32 -1.97
N THR A 176 -6.50 -12.44 -3.30
CA THR A 176 -5.72 -13.50 -3.94
C THR A 176 -4.23 -13.22 -3.80
N LEU A 177 -3.48 -14.22 -3.35
CA LEU A 177 -2.02 -14.21 -3.34
C LEU A 177 -1.50 -14.88 -4.60
N PHE A 178 -0.48 -14.27 -5.19
CA PHE A 178 0.21 -14.79 -6.37
C PHE A 178 1.68 -15.03 -6.01
N SER A 179 2.14 -16.26 -6.25
CA SER A 179 3.55 -16.65 -6.04
C SER A 179 4.41 -16.39 -7.27
N GLU A 180 3.79 -16.26 -8.45
CA GLU A 180 4.48 -16.13 -9.74
C GLU A 180 3.89 -15.00 -10.57
N HIS A 181 4.74 -14.38 -11.42
CA HIS A 181 4.32 -13.39 -12.43
C HIS A 181 3.81 -14.12 -13.68
N ASP A 182 2.67 -14.79 -13.57
CA ASP A 182 2.03 -15.54 -14.65
C ASP A 182 0.88 -14.75 -15.31
N ASP A 183 0.20 -15.39 -16.27
CA ASP A 183 -0.94 -14.79 -16.96
C ASP A 183 -2.11 -14.48 -16.03
N GLN A 184 -2.27 -15.22 -14.92
CA GLN A 184 -3.34 -14.98 -13.94
C GLN A 184 -3.05 -13.71 -13.13
N PHE A 185 -1.80 -13.52 -12.70
CA PHE A 185 -1.37 -12.28 -12.06
C PHE A 185 -1.52 -11.09 -13.02
N GLY A 186 -1.10 -11.24 -14.29
CA GLY A 186 -1.28 -10.22 -15.31
C GLY A 186 -2.75 -9.83 -15.53
N ALA A 187 -3.65 -10.79 -15.62
CA ALA A 187 -5.08 -10.55 -15.73
C ALA A 187 -5.66 -9.85 -14.51
N TYR A 188 -5.26 -10.24 -13.31
CA TYR A 188 -5.66 -9.60 -12.06
C TYR A 188 -5.26 -8.12 -12.00
N VAL A 189 -4.01 -7.81 -12.37
CA VAL A 189 -3.51 -6.44 -12.43
C VAL A 189 -4.29 -5.62 -13.46
N ALA A 190 -4.54 -6.17 -14.65
CA ALA A 190 -5.30 -5.51 -15.73
C ALA A 190 -6.72 -5.13 -15.28
N VAL A 191 -7.43 -6.03 -14.57
CA VAL A 191 -8.77 -5.75 -14.02
C VAL A 191 -8.71 -4.63 -12.99
N SER A 192 -7.70 -4.61 -12.14
CA SER A 192 -7.52 -3.56 -11.12
C SER A 192 -7.31 -2.18 -11.74
N TYR A 193 -6.60 -2.09 -12.87
CA TYR A 193 -6.44 -0.84 -13.64
C TYR A 193 -7.75 -0.35 -14.28
N THR A 194 -8.62 -1.26 -14.74
CA THR A 194 -9.90 -0.86 -15.38
C THR A 194 -10.86 -0.21 -14.40
N HIS A 195 -10.84 -0.61 -13.13
CA HIS A 195 -11.65 0.02 -12.08
C HIS A 195 -11.26 1.47 -11.81
N LEU A 196 -9.99 1.85 -11.96
CA LEU A 196 -9.54 3.23 -11.83
C LEU A 196 -10.14 4.13 -12.91
N ARG A 197 -10.10 3.70 -14.19
CA ARG A 197 -10.59 4.47 -15.33
C ARG A 197 -12.12 4.65 -15.34
N ALA A 198 -12.88 3.71 -14.80
CA ALA A 198 -14.35 3.81 -14.75
C ALA A 198 -14.81 4.96 -13.83
N HIS A 199 -14.00 5.37 -12.85
CA HIS A 199 -14.30 6.50 -11.97
C HIS A 199 -13.84 7.86 -12.52
N GLU A 200 -12.89 7.89 -13.45
CA GLU A 200 -12.43 9.12 -14.11
C GLU A 200 -13.38 9.61 -15.20
N THR A 201 -14.19 8.71 -15.78
CA THR A 201 -15.12 9.02 -16.89
C THR A 201 -16.56 9.25 -16.47
N GLY A 202 -16.87 9.15 -15.19
CA GLY A 202 -18.20 9.36 -14.59
C GLY A 202 -18.38 10.78 -14.06
N ALA A 203 -18.35 11.79 -14.95
CA ALA A 203 -18.80 13.16 -14.65
C ALA A 203 -20.00 13.50 -15.54
#